data_d4c2ca7576604832ecbe0cd58c540060
#
_entry.id   d4c2ca7576604832ecbe0cd58c540060
#
_cell.length_a   1.000
_cell.length_b   1.000
_cell.length_c   1.000
_cell.angle_alpha   90.00
_cell.angle_beta   90.00
_cell.angle_gamma   90.00
#
_symmetry.space_group_name_H-M   'P 1'
#
loop_
_entity.id
_entity.type
_entity.pdbx_description
1 polymer ?
#
loop_
_entity_poly.entity_id
_entity_poly.type
_entity_poly.pdbx_seq_one_letter_code
_entity_poly.pdbx_strand_id
1 'polypeptide(L)'
;MPFQTILFLLPEPQKILSEPITIAVDGISDPGNLGTIIRLCDWFGISELICSKNTVDCFNAKVIQASMGSIARVRCHYVTDLGAVLTKMQKPIYGATIHGDSIYSTKLPNKASYVFGSESHGISKPLFNYLKGEFSIPSFRDGDNKAESLNVANATAIFLSELFRG
;
A
#
# COMPACT_ATOMS: atom_id res chain seq x y z
N MET A 1 -20.02 -30.95 0.27
CA MET A 1 -20.26 -29.57 0.76
C MET A 1 -20.76 -28.75 -0.41
N PRO A 2 -21.87 -28.03 -0.29
CA PRO A 2 -22.32 -27.17 -1.37
C PRO A 2 -21.32 -26.05 -1.57
N PHE A 3 -20.88 -25.81 -2.81
CA PHE A 3 -20.08 -24.67 -3.19
C PHE A 3 -20.94 -23.42 -3.01
N GLN A 4 -20.60 -22.55 -2.08
CA GLN A 4 -21.19 -21.21 -2.02
C GLN A 4 -20.49 -20.36 -3.07
N THR A 5 -21.18 -20.13 -4.19
CA THR A 5 -20.73 -19.14 -5.17
C THR A 5 -21.13 -17.75 -4.67
N ILE A 6 -20.15 -16.94 -4.25
CA ILE A 6 -20.39 -15.54 -3.94
C ILE A 6 -20.27 -14.78 -5.25
N LEU A 7 -21.38 -14.26 -5.76
CA LEU A 7 -21.40 -13.37 -6.92
C LEU A 7 -21.12 -11.94 -6.45
N PHE A 8 -19.93 -11.43 -6.74
CA PHE A 8 -19.64 -10.01 -6.59
C PHE A 8 -20.03 -9.28 -7.87
N LEU A 9 -20.96 -8.34 -7.75
CA LEU A 9 -21.15 -7.33 -8.78
C LEU A 9 -19.95 -6.38 -8.67
N LEU A 10 -19.04 -6.42 -9.65
CA LEU A 10 -17.95 -5.46 -9.74
C LEU A 10 -18.56 -4.07 -9.92
N PRO A 11 -18.26 -3.11 -9.05
CA PRO A 11 -18.70 -1.75 -9.26
C PRO A 11 -18.11 -1.22 -10.56
N GLU A 12 -18.89 -0.41 -11.29
CA GLU A 12 -18.41 0.36 -12.44
C GLU A 12 -17.09 1.08 -12.09
N PRO A 13 -16.19 1.32 -13.08
CA PRO A 13 -14.96 2.08 -12.86
C PRO A 13 -15.31 3.44 -12.23
N GLN A 14 -15.10 3.57 -10.95
CA GLN A 14 -15.43 4.79 -10.23
C GLN A 14 -14.22 5.72 -10.23
N LYS A 15 -14.50 7.04 -10.26
CA LYS A 15 -13.47 8.07 -10.12
C LYS A 15 -12.76 7.86 -8.76
N ILE A 16 -11.44 7.79 -8.79
CA ILE A 16 -10.61 7.73 -7.59
C ILE A 16 -10.88 9.00 -6.77
N LEU A 17 -11.23 8.85 -5.50
CA LEU A 17 -11.46 9.97 -4.60
C LEU A 17 -10.11 10.58 -4.18
N SER A 18 -10.05 11.90 -4.10
CA SER A 18 -8.85 12.59 -3.62
C SER A 18 -8.91 12.72 -2.11
N GLU A 19 -8.59 11.64 -1.38
CA GLU A 19 -8.43 11.68 0.07
C GLU A 19 -7.10 12.35 0.47
N PRO A 20 -6.97 12.92 1.68
CA PRO A 20 -5.73 13.52 2.13
C PRO A 20 -4.56 12.54 2.07
N ILE A 21 -4.74 11.34 2.60
CA ILE A 21 -3.77 10.26 2.53
C ILE A 21 -4.21 9.25 1.47
N THR A 22 -3.31 8.90 0.57
CA THR A 22 -3.50 7.80 -0.38
C THR A 22 -2.44 6.74 -0.15
N ILE A 23 -2.86 5.50 -0.08
CA ILE A 23 -1.96 4.35 -0.07
C ILE A 23 -1.90 3.74 -1.46
N ALA A 24 -0.69 3.49 -1.93
CA ALA A 24 -0.45 2.83 -3.20
C ALA A 24 0.50 1.64 -3.02
N VAL A 25 0.27 0.59 -3.78
CA VAL A 25 1.11 -0.62 -3.78
C VAL A 25 1.66 -0.90 -5.17
N ASP A 26 2.94 -1.21 -5.22
CA ASP A 26 3.65 -1.47 -6.47
C ASP A 26 4.17 -2.91 -6.52
N GLY A 27 3.49 -3.74 -7.31
CA GLY A 27 3.90 -5.10 -7.59
C GLY A 27 3.79 -6.08 -6.43
N ILE A 28 2.86 -5.89 -5.51
CA ILE A 28 2.61 -6.85 -4.43
C ILE A 28 2.05 -8.15 -5.03
N SER A 29 2.85 -9.21 -4.99
CA SER A 29 2.50 -10.51 -5.59
C SER A 29 1.90 -11.50 -4.58
N ASP A 30 2.23 -11.38 -3.30
CA ASP A 30 1.68 -12.25 -2.26
C ASP A 30 0.25 -11.84 -1.88
N PRO A 31 -0.73 -12.76 -2.03
CA PRO A 31 -2.13 -12.46 -1.76
C PRO A 31 -2.43 -12.23 -0.27
N GLY A 32 -1.66 -12.83 0.63
CA GLY A 32 -1.79 -12.60 2.07
C GLY A 32 -1.41 -11.18 2.45
N ASN A 33 -0.32 -10.66 1.85
CA ASN A 33 0.12 -9.29 2.08
C ASN A 33 -0.88 -8.28 1.52
N LEU A 34 -1.37 -8.46 0.30
CA LEU A 34 -2.39 -7.56 -0.25
C LEU A 34 -3.66 -7.55 0.61
N GLY A 35 -4.17 -8.73 0.99
CA GLY A 35 -5.36 -8.82 1.85
C GLY A 35 -5.17 -8.14 3.20
N THR A 36 -3.98 -8.28 3.80
CA THR A 36 -3.63 -7.60 5.05
C THR A 36 -3.55 -6.08 4.86
N ILE A 37 -2.97 -5.59 3.76
CA ILE A 37 -2.92 -4.15 3.45
C ILE A 37 -4.33 -3.60 3.25
N ILE A 38 -5.21 -4.29 2.54
CA ILE A 38 -6.63 -3.91 2.40
C ILE A 38 -7.30 -3.78 3.78
N ARG A 39 -7.06 -4.74 4.67
CA ARG A 39 -7.58 -4.70 6.05
C ARG A 39 -7.02 -3.54 6.85
N LEU A 40 -5.75 -3.19 6.68
CA LEU A 40 -5.14 -2.02 7.31
C LEU A 40 -5.76 -0.71 6.79
N CYS A 41 -5.97 -0.58 5.47
CA CYS A 41 -6.67 0.58 4.91
C CYS A 41 -8.05 0.75 5.55
N ASP A 42 -8.84 -0.30 5.63
CA ASP A 42 -10.15 -0.29 6.30
C ASP A 42 -10.06 0.14 7.76
N TRP A 43 -9.09 -0.40 8.51
CA TRP A 43 -8.87 -0.08 9.93
C TRP A 43 -8.57 1.39 10.16
N PHE A 44 -7.77 2.00 9.28
CA PHE A 44 -7.38 3.41 9.37
C PHE A 44 -8.32 4.36 8.60
N GLY A 45 -9.47 3.89 8.12
CA GLY A 45 -10.48 4.70 7.44
C GLY A 45 -10.08 5.15 6.03
N ILE A 46 -9.14 4.44 5.39
CA ILE A 46 -8.73 4.67 4.00
C ILE A 46 -9.61 3.82 3.10
N SER A 47 -10.46 4.47 2.31
CA SER A 47 -11.48 3.77 1.50
C SER A 47 -10.97 3.31 0.13
N GLU A 48 -9.78 3.75 -0.28
CA GLU A 48 -9.23 3.45 -1.61
C GLU A 48 -7.76 3.04 -1.54
N LEU A 49 -7.41 1.98 -2.26
CA LEU A 49 -6.06 1.48 -2.45
C LEU A 49 -5.70 1.52 -3.93
N ILE A 50 -4.61 2.20 -4.29
CA ILE A 50 -4.14 2.27 -5.67
C ILE A 50 -3.12 1.16 -5.90
N CYS A 51 -3.39 0.29 -6.87
CA CYS A 51 -2.56 -0.87 -7.17
C CYS A 51 -1.92 -0.72 -8.54
N SER A 52 -0.62 -0.99 -8.66
CA SER A 52 -0.02 -1.19 -9.98
C SER A 52 -0.61 -2.43 -10.65
N LYS A 53 -0.61 -2.46 -11.98
CA LYS A 53 -1.14 -3.59 -12.77
C LYS A 53 -0.51 -4.95 -12.46
N ASN A 54 0.70 -4.94 -11.90
CA ASN A 54 1.45 -6.16 -11.55
C ASN A 54 1.13 -6.66 -10.13
N THR A 55 0.30 -5.94 -9.38
CA THR A 55 -0.18 -6.37 -8.07
C THR A 55 -1.19 -7.52 -8.25
N VAL A 56 -1.14 -8.50 -7.36
CA VAL A 56 -2.09 -9.63 -7.36
C VAL A 56 -3.54 -9.13 -7.33
N ASP A 57 -4.44 -9.84 -8.01
CA ASP A 57 -5.85 -9.47 -8.07
C ASP A 57 -6.50 -9.47 -6.67
N CYS A 58 -7.14 -8.36 -6.31
CA CYS A 58 -7.81 -8.21 -5.02
C CYS A 58 -9.00 -9.18 -4.86
N PHE A 59 -9.54 -9.71 -5.95
CA PHE A 59 -10.58 -10.74 -5.94
C PHE A 59 -10.03 -12.17 -5.94
N ASN A 60 -8.72 -12.37 -5.89
CA ASN A 60 -8.13 -13.66 -5.63
C ASN A 60 -8.67 -14.23 -4.30
N ALA A 61 -9.06 -15.51 -4.27
CA ALA A 61 -9.67 -16.14 -3.10
C ALA A 61 -8.85 -15.98 -1.81
N LYS A 62 -7.50 -16.04 -1.91
CA LYS A 62 -6.60 -15.86 -0.77
C LYS A 62 -6.56 -14.40 -0.29
N VAL A 63 -6.68 -13.41 -1.20
CA VAL A 63 -6.78 -11.99 -0.84
C VAL A 63 -8.10 -11.74 -0.11
N ILE A 64 -9.21 -12.24 -0.64
CA ILE A 64 -10.53 -12.13 -0.01
C ILE A 64 -10.48 -12.71 1.40
N GLN A 65 -9.92 -13.91 1.56
CA GLN A 65 -9.77 -14.55 2.87
C GLN A 65 -8.92 -13.70 3.82
N ALA A 66 -7.75 -13.22 3.37
CA ALA A 66 -6.82 -12.45 4.21
C ALA A 66 -7.38 -11.05 4.57
N SER A 67 -8.22 -10.46 3.72
CA SER A 67 -8.84 -9.16 3.98
C SER A 67 -9.93 -9.21 5.06
N MET A 68 -10.40 -10.39 5.47
CA MET A 68 -11.41 -10.59 6.52
C MET A 68 -12.67 -9.71 6.33
N GLY A 69 -13.11 -9.57 5.06
CA GLY A 69 -14.28 -8.78 4.69
C GLY A 69 -14.02 -7.29 4.41
N SER A 70 -12.81 -6.77 4.66
CA SER A 70 -12.46 -5.38 4.37
C SER A 70 -12.50 -5.04 2.88
N ILE A 71 -12.36 -6.05 2.00
CA ILE A 71 -12.50 -5.89 0.54
C ILE A 71 -13.87 -5.32 0.12
N ALA A 72 -14.89 -5.44 0.94
CA ALA A 72 -16.21 -4.86 0.67
C ALA A 72 -16.27 -3.35 0.97
N ARG A 73 -15.30 -2.79 1.69
CA ARG A 73 -15.25 -1.40 2.13
C ARG A 73 -14.09 -0.60 1.54
N VAL A 74 -13.02 -1.28 1.13
CA VAL A 74 -11.84 -0.67 0.49
C VAL A 74 -11.84 -1.02 -0.99
N ARG A 75 -11.84 0.00 -1.85
CA ARG A 75 -11.77 -0.19 -3.31
C ARG A 75 -10.32 -0.26 -3.76
N CYS A 76 -10.01 -1.31 -4.53
CA CYS A 76 -8.70 -1.47 -5.17
C CYS A 76 -8.78 -0.96 -6.62
N HIS A 77 -7.99 0.05 -6.95
CA HIS A 77 -7.90 0.62 -8.29
C HIS A 77 -6.62 0.16 -8.98
N TYR A 78 -6.74 -0.69 -9.98
CA TYR A 78 -5.60 -1.16 -10.77
C TYR A 78 -5.27 -0.19 -11.89
N VAL A 79 -4.02 0.29 -11.92
CA VAL A 79 -3.57 1.29 -12.88
C VAL A 79 -2.31 0.83 -13.62
N THR A 80 -2.21 1.22 -14.89
CA THR A 80 -1.07 0.86 -15.73
C THR A 80 0.16 1.69 -15.39
N ASP A 81 -0.03 2.98 -15.13
CA ASP A 81 1.02 3.93 -14.77
C ASP A 81 0.68 4.54 -13.42
N LEU A 82 1.27 3.96 -12.37
CA LEU A 82 1.03 4.37 -10.99
C LEU A 82 1.53 5.80 -10.73
N GLY A 83 2.70 6.15 -11.27
CA GLY A 83 3.29 7.48 -11.12
C GLY A 83 2.43 8.58 -11.72
N ALA A 84 1.95 8.38 -12.96
CA ALA A 84 1.08 9.34 -13.63
C ALA A 84 -0.26 9.52 -12.90
N VAL A 85 -0.84 8.45 -12.36
CA VAL A 85 -2.10 8.53 -11.60
C VAL A 85 -1.91 9.27 -10.29
N LEU A 86 -0.87 8.96 -9.52
CA LEU A 86 -0.58 9.63 -8.25
C LEU A 86 -0.25 11.12 -8.45
N THR A 87 0.45 11.48 -9.54
CA THR A 87 0.75 12.87 -9.88
C THR A 87 -0.52 13.70 -10.11
N LYS A 88 -1.55 13.11 -10.77
CA LYS A 88 -2.84 13.78 -11.00
C LYS A 88 -3.59 14.11 -9.70
N MET A 89 -3.23 13.49 -8.59
CA MET A 89 -3.82 13.80 -7.27
C MET A 89 -3.28 15.09 -6.66
N GLN A 90 -2.28 15.74 -7.27
CA GLN A 90 -1.73 17.05 -6.88
C GLN A 90 -1.27 17.12 -5.42
N LYS A 91 -0.65 16.05 -4.94
CA LYS A 91 -0.05 15.97 -3.62
C LYS A 91 1.29 15.23 -3.68
N PRO A 92 2.20 15.46 -2.72
CA PRO A 92 3.51 14.82 -2.73
C PRO A 92 3.39 13.31 -2.64
N ILE A 93 4.31 12.62 -3.31
CA ILE A 93 4.40 11.16 -3.35
C ILE A 93 5.65 10.77 -2.57
N TYR A 94 5.53 9.88 -1.62
CA TYR A 94 6.65 9.36 -0.82
C TYR A 94 6.74 7.85 -0.95
N GLY A 95 7.97 7.34 -1.03
CA GLY A 95 8.23 5.91 -1.05
C GLY A 95 8.52 5.37 0.36
N ALA A 96 7.97 4.22 0.71
CA ALA A 96 8.40 3.45 1.86
C ALA A 96 9.58 2.55 1.45
N THR A 97 10.78 2.90 1.88
CA THR A 97 12.03 2.22 1.51
C THR A 97 12.89 1.92 2.73
N ILE A 98 13.99 1.21 2.54
CA ILE A 98 14.94 0.91 3.62
C ILE A 98 15.99 2.03 3.82
N HIS A 99 16.06 3.01 2.91
CA HIS A 99 17.09 4.05 2.89
C HIS A 99 16.57 5.46 3.15
N GLY A 100 15.26 5.64 3.29
CA GLY A 100 14.64 6.94 3.51
C GLY A 100 14.85 7.52 4.91
N ASP A 101 14.34 8.72 5.12
CA ASP A 101 14.32 9.35 6.44
C ASP A 101 13.50 8.53 7.42
N SER A 102 13.96 8.44 8.68
CA SER A 102 13.23 7.69 9.71
C SER A 102 11.86 8.28 9.98
N ILE A 103 10.83 7.45 9.92
CA ILE A 103 9.46 7.85 10.28
C ILE A 103 9.32 8.32 11.73
N TYR A 104 10.26 7.96 12.60
CA TYR A 104 10.23 8.32 14.03
C TYR A 104 10.89 9.67 14.32
N SER A 105 11.75 10.15 13.43
CA SER A 105 12.46 11.43 13.58
C SER A 105 11.89 12.55 12.70
N THR A 106 11.01 12.20 11.75
CA THR A 106 10.44 13.15 10.80
C THR A 106 8.92 13.04 10.81
N LYS A 107 8.23 14.17 10.97
CA LYS A 107 6.75 14.16 10.91
C LYS A 107 6.29 13.79 9.50
N LEU A 108 5.57 12.70 9.39
CA LEU A 108 4.99 12.25 8.12
C LEU A 108 3.90 13.24 7.64
N PRO A 109 3.94 13.69 6.37
CA PRO A 109 2.91 14.56 5.81
C PRO A 109 1.52 13.92 5.83
N ASN A 110 0.54 14.60 6.40
CA ASN A 110 -0.85 14.14 6.50
C ASN A 110 -1.68 14.40 5.23
N LYS A 111 -1.05 15.01 4.19
CA LYS A 111 -1.63 15.19 2.86
C LYS A 111 -0.62 14.73 1.82
N ALA A 112 -0.61 13.43 1.54
CA ALA A 112 0.39 12.80 0.68
C ALA A 112 -0.10 11.44 0.13
N SER A 113 0.61 10.93 -0.86
CA SER A 113 0.53 9.55 -1.33
C SER A 113 1.75 8.77 -0.84
N TYR A 114 1.55 7.60 -0.26
CA TYR A 114 2.59 6.70 0.21
C TYR A 114 2.61 5.43 -0.62
N VAL A 115 3.77 5.10 -1.19
CA VAL A 115 3.95 3.95 -2.08
C VAL A 115 4.73 2.87 -1.35
N PHE A 116 4.18 1.65 -1.32
CA PHE A 116 4.81 0.45 -0.78
C PHE A 116 5.14 -0.50 -1.93
N GLY A 117 6.39 -0.89 -2.04
CA GLY A 117 6.87 -1.80 -3.08
C GLY A 117 6.81 -3.27 -2.67
N SER A 118 7.10 -4.17 -3.62
CA SER A 118 7.16 -5.60 -3.37
C SER A 118 8.34 -5.97 -2.47
N GLU A 119 8.25 -7.13 -1.80
CA GLU A 119 9.31 -7.64 -0.92
C GLU A 119 10.59 -7.96 -1.67
N SER A 120 10.46 -8.42 -2.92
CA SER A 120 11.61 -8.88 -3.72
C SER A 120 12.35 -7.77 -4.45
N HIS A 121 11.63 -6.70 -4.86
CA HIS A 121 12.20 -5.65 -5.72
C HIS A 121 12.02 -4.24 -5.17
N GLY A 122 11.25 -4.09 -4.08
CA GLY A 122 10.88 -2.78 -3.57
C GLY A 122 9.98 -2.01 -4.55
N ILE A 123 10.11 -0.70 -4.53
CA ILE A 123 9.44 0.20 -5.47
C ILE A 123 10.15 0.13 -6.82
N SER A 124 9.39 0.04 -7.91
CA SER A 124 9.93 -0.05 -9.27
C SER A 124 10.72 1.22 -9.65
N LYS A 125 11.85 1.04 -10.35
CA LYS A 125 12.75 2.14 -10.72
C LYS A 125 12.07 3.35 -11.37
N PRO A 126 11.12 3.19 -12.31
CA PRO A 126 10.45 4.35 -12.92
C PRO A 126 9.69 5.23 -11.92
N LEU A 127 9.17 4.65 -10.82
CA LEU A 127 8.42 5.39 -9.81
C LEU A 127 9.29 6.36 -9.01
N PHE A 128 10.59 6.11 -8.86
CA PHE A 128 11.49 7.04 -8.17
C PHE A 128 11.52 8.44 -8.77
N ASN A 129 11.26 8.57 -10.09
CA ASN A 129 11.18 9.88 -10.75
C ASN A 129 9.98 10.73 -10.29
N TYR A 130 9.00 10.13 -9.63
CA TYR A 130 7.80 10.79 -9.13
C TYR A 130 7.85 11.04 -7.62
N LEU A 131 8.79 10.41 -6.91
CA LEU A 131 8.89 10.55 -5.47
C LEU A 131 9.47 11.91 -5.09
N LYS A 132 8.82 12.58 -4.14
CA LYS A 132 9.37 13.77 -3.48
C LYS A 132 10.45 13.40 -2.46
N GLY A 133 10.38 12.20 -1.92
CA GLY A 133 11.32 11.67 -0.93
C GLY A 133 10.93 10.27 -0.49
N GLU A 134 11.70 9.76 0.44
CA GLU A 134 11.56 8.40 0.93
C GLU A 134 11.55 8.40 2.46
N PHE A 135 10.76 7.51 3.05
CA PHE A 135 10.72 7.28 4.48
C PHE A 135 11.05 5.82 4.78
N SER A 136 11.68 5.59 5.91
CA SER A 136 12.09 4.26 6.34
C SER A 136 11.67 3.96 7.78
N ILE A 137 11.50 2.67 8.07
CA ILE A 137 11.44 2.15 9.42
C ILE A 137 12.87 1.73 9.78
N PRO A 138 13.55 2.40 10.72
CA PRO A 138 14.92 2.07 11.04
C PRO A 138 15.05 0.67 11.66
N SER A 139 16.10 -0.04 11.27
CA SER A 139 16.51 -1.28 11.97
C SER A 139 17.31 -0.88 13.21
N PHE A 140 16.95 -1.43 14.35
CA PHE A 140 17.65 -1.23 15.62
C PHE A 140 18.73 -2.30 15.89
N ARG A 141 18.92 -3.23 14.95
CA ARG A 141 19.98 -4.23 15.06
C ARG A 141 21.24 -3.76 14.35
N ASP A 142 22.34 -3.72 15.07
CA ASP A 142 23.66 -3.41 14.52
C ASP A 142 24.29 -4.61 13.81
N GLY A 143 25.18 -4.33 12.85
CA GLY A 143 25.96 -5.33 12.10
C GLY A 143 25.28 -5.89 10.87
N ASP A 144 26.03 -6.71 10.12
CA ASP A 144 25.61 -7.24 8.81
C ASP A 144 24.62 -8.41 8.89
N ASN A 145 24.45 -9.00 10.08
CA ASN A 145 23.56 -10.15 10.28
C ASN A 145 22.18 -9.72 10.75
N LYS A 146 21.48 -8.95 9.92
CA LYS A 146 20.11 -8.47 10.15
C LYS A 146 19.18 -8.84 8.99
N ALA A 147 17.87 -8.80 9.24
CA ALA A 147 16.89 -8.92 8.17
C ALA A 147 17.08 -7.78 7.17
N GLU A 148 17.05 -8.08 5.89
CA GLU A 148 17.24 -7.10 4.82
C GLU A 148 16.06 -6.11 4.74
N SER A 149 14.86 -6.57 5.04
CA SER A 149 13.62 -5.75 5.02
C SER A 149 12.56 -6.32 5.96
N LEU A 150 11.55 -5.51 6.25
CA LEU A 150 10.31 -5.96 6.88
C LEU A 150 9.34 -6.48 5.82
N ASN A 151 8.47 -7.41 6.22
CA ASN A 151 7.30 -7.76 5.42
C ASN A 151 6.49 -6.49 5.09
N VAL A 152 6.05 -6.35 3.84
CA VAL A 152 5.40 -5.12 3.35
C VAL A 152 4.10 -4.79 4.11
N ALA A 153 3.29 -5.77 4.49
CA ALA A 153 2.08 -5.52 5.25
C ALA A 153 2.41 -5.02 6.67
N ASN A 154 3.46 -5.57 7.31
CA ASN A 154 3.95 -5.08 8.60
C ASN A 154 4.50 -3.66 8.49
N ALA A 155 5.28 -3.38 7.46
CA ALA A 155 5.77 -2.02 7.19
C ALA A 155 4.61 -1.04 7.01
N THR A 156 3.60 -1.42 6.22
CA THR A 156 2.40 -0.61 6.02
C THR A 156 1.68 -0.33 7.34
N ALA A 157 1.54 -1.34 8.21
CA ALA A 157 0.90 -1.17 9.53
C ALA A 157 1.64 -0.15 10.40
N ILE A 158 2.97 -0.21 10.44
CA ILE A 158 3.80 0.71 11.22
C ILE A 158 3.70 2.13 10.66
N PHE A 159 3.78 2.29 9.34
CA PHE A 159 3.60 3.60 8.68
C PHE A 159 2.24 4.21 8.98
N LEU A 160 1.16 3.44 8.84
CA LEU A 160 -0.20 3.92 9.12
C LEU A 160 -0.37 4.26 10.60
N SER A 161 0.16 3.44 11.50
CA SER A 161 0.15 3.73 12.94
C SER A 161 0.83 5.06 13.26
N GLU A 162 1.98 5.34 12.62
CA GLU A 162 2.70 6.60 12.82
C GLU A 162 1.97 7.79 12.19
N LEU A 163 1.39 7.62 10.99
CA LEU A 163 0.60 8.65 10.31
C LEU A 163 -0.64 9.10 11.08
N PHE A 164 -1.27 8.17 11.82
CA PHE A 164 -2.52 8.40 12.55
C PHE A 164 -2.33 8.52 14.06
N ARG A 165 -1.08 8.60 14.53
CA ARG A 165 -0.77 8.69 15.97
C ARG A 165 -1.28 9.98 16.63
N GLY A 166 -1.60 11.04 15.89
CA GLY A 166 -2.10 12.31 16.43
C GLY A 166 -1.02 13.34 16.71
#